data_da8e037fca986bc245ba90a12959d7cf
#
_entry.id   da8e037fca986bc245ba90a12959d7cf
#
_cell.length_a   1.000
_cell.length_b   1.000
_cell.length_c   1.000
_cell.angle_alpha   90.00
_cell.angle_beta   90.00
_cell.angle_gamma   90.00
#
_symmetry.space_group_name_H-M   'P 1'
#
loop_
_entity.id
_entity.type
_entity.pdbx_description
1 polymer ?
#
loop_
_entity_poly.entity_id
_entity_poly.type
_entity_poly.pdbx_seq_one_letter_code
_entity_poly.pdbx_strand_id
1 'polypeptide(L)'
;MVRALAGSCHPGPTVAVTLVAVLLGLGVDLPAGTVVLLGAAVLSGQLSVGWSNDAFDAERDAGVGRTDKPAAAGRVGRTVLWWAAALAAVATVPLSVLLGAAAGGALLGLPAAGWAYNLWLKGTWFSGAAYAVGFAGLPAGVFLAGGLDVPVWAPVAGALLGLGAHVANVLPDLADDAATGVRGLPHRLGVRASAVLLAVSLGSASVLAALGPPGNPGALRLAGAGLAVAAGVVLAVAVSRRPDSRAVFPAVIVLAVLTVVLVVLGA
;
A
#
# COMPACT_ATOMS: atom_id res chain seq x y z
N MET A 1 -8.05 -10.80 -22.77
CA MET A 1 -8.26 -11.31 -21.41
C MET A 1 -7.05 -11.05 -20.51
N VAL A 2 -5.82 -11.55 -20.82
CA VAL A 2 -4.64 -11.37 -19.94
C VAL A 2 -4.33 -9.91 -19.62
N ARG A 3 -4.30 -9.01 -20.63
CA ARG A 3 -4.07 -7.56 -20.40
C ARG A 3 -5.14 -6.91 -19.52
N ALA A 4 -6.40 -7.33 -19.65
CA ALA A 4 -7.48 -6.80 -18.83
C ALA A 4 -7.34 -7.27 -17.37
N LEU A 5 -7.03 -8.55 -17.16
CA LEU A 5 -6.78 -9.09 -15.83
C LEU A 5 -5.57 -8.42 -15.16
N ALA A 6 -4.47 -8.22 -15.89
CA ALA A 6 -3.32 -7.49 -15.39
C ALA A 6 -3.64 -6.02 -15.06
N GLY A 7 -4.51 -5.36 -15.84
CA GLY A 7 -4.97 -4.00 -15.54
C GLY A 7 -5.84 -3.90 -14.29
N SER A 8 -6.63 -4.95 -14.00
CA SER A 8 -7.54 -5.00 -12.85
C SER A 8 -6.87 -5.34 -11.50
N CYS A 9 -5.58 -5.67 -11.48
CA CYS A 9 -4.88 -5.90 -10.21
C CYS A 9 -4.26 -4.63 -9.61
N HIS A 10 -4.52 -3.45 -10.17
CA HIS A 10 -3.86 -2.21 -9.78
C HIS A 10 -2.32 -2.33 -9.87
N PRO A 11 -1.74 -2.49 -11.07
CA PRO A 11 -0.35 -2.93 -11.26
C PRO A 11 0.69 -2.02 -10.57
N GLY A 12 0.46 -0.71 -10.51
CA GLY A 12 1.34 0.22 -9.82
C GLY A 12 1.55 -0.13 -8.34
N PRO A 13 0.49 -0.10 -7.52
CA PRO A 13 0.56 -0.52 -6.11
C PRO A 13 1.05 -1.95 -5.93
N THR A 14 0.56 -2.89 -6.74
CA THR A 14 0.95 -4.31 -6.65
C THR A 14 2.46 -4.49 -6.79
N VAL A 15 3.06 -3.90 -7.82
CA VAL A 15 4.51 -3.96 -8.05
C VAL A 15 5.27 -3.22 -6.95
N ALA A 16 4.81 -2.03 -6.56
CA ALA A 16 5.49 -1.21 -5.57
C ALA A 16 5.55 -1.88 -4.19
N VAL A 17 4.44 -2.42 -3.71
CA VAL A 17 4.40 -3.09 -2.39
C VAL A 17 5.23 -4.39 -2.41
N THR A 18 5.19 -5.13 -3.52
CA THR A 18 6.05 -6.31 -3.70
C THR A 18 7.53 -5.92 -3.71
N LEU A 19 7.89 -4.86 -4.43
CA LEU A 19 9.27 -4.35 -4.47
C LEU A 19 9.74 -3.88 -3.09
N VAL A 20 8.91 -3.16 -2.35
CA VAL A 20 9.20 -2.74 -0.96
C VAL A 20 9.48 -3.96 -0.08
N ALA A 21 8.67 -5.02 -0.16
CA ALA A 21 8.90 -6.26 0.59
C ALA A 21 10.26 -6.90 0.25
N VAL A 22 10.58 -7.02 -1.05
CA VAL A 22 11.84 -7.57 -1.53
C VAL A 22 13.02 -6.73 -1.07
N LEU A 23 12.96 -5.39 -1.21
CA LEU A 23 14.02 -4.48 -0.78
C LEU A 23 14.24 -4.54 0.73
N LEU A 24 13.17 -4.56 1.53
CA LEU A 24 13.30 -4.74 2.98
C LEU A 24 13.92 -6.09 3.33
N GLY A 25 13.53 -7.18 2.65
CA GLY A 25 14.12 -8.49 2.84
C GLY A 25 15.62 -8.52 2.52
N LEU A 26 16.04 -7.84 1.45
CA LEU A 26 17.45 -7.67 1.12
C LEU A 26 18.18 -6.82 2.18
N GLY A 27 17.54 -5.76 2.69
CA GLY A 27 18.10 -4.86 3.67
C GLY A 27 18.30 -5.46 5.08
N VAL A 28 17.61 -6.57 5.37
CA VAL A 28 17.83 -7.35 6.60
C VAL A 28 18.53 -8.69 6.34
N ASP A 29 19.25 -8.77 5.21
CA ASP A 29 20.09 -9.91 4.80
C ASP A 29 19.36 -11.26 4.77
N LEU A 30 18.07 -11.29 4.35
CA LEU A 30 17.37 -12.56 4.16
C LEU A 30 18.04 -13.40 3.06
N PRO A 31 18.10 -14.74 3.23
CA PRO A 31 18.56 -15.64 2.17
C PRO A 31 17.75 -15.45 0.87
N ALA A 32 18.39 -15.56 -0.28
CA ALA A 32 17.75 -15.31 -1.57
C ALA A 32 16.44 -16.12 -1.78
N GLY A 33 16.41 -17.38 -1.35
CA GLY A 33 15.19 -18.21 -1.42
C GLY A 33 14.05 -17.63 -0.55
N THR A 34 14.36 -17.08 0.62
CA THR A 34 13.39 -16.42 1.51
C THR A 34 12.88 -15.12 0.89
N VAL A 35 13.76 -14.32 0.26
CA VAL A 35 13.37 -13.09 -0.46
C VAL A 35 12.43 -13.40 -1.62
N VAL A 36 12.71 -14.44 -2.40
CA VAL A 36 11.83 -14.88 -3.51
C VAL A 36 10.47 -15.33 -2.98
N LEU A 37 10.45 -16.13 -1.91
CA LEU A 37 9.21 -16.60 -1.29
C LEU A 37 8.40 -15.43 -0.70
N LEU A 38 9.06 -14.49 -0.03
CA LEU A 38 8.46 -13.25 0.48
C LEU A 38 7.83 -12.44 -0.66
N GLY A 39 8.57 -12.22 -1.74
CA GLY A 39 8.06 -11.52 -2.92
C GLY A 39 6.84 -12.22 -3.53
N ALA A 40 6.87 -13.55 -3.63
CA ALA A 40 5.75 -14.35 -4.14
C ALA A 40 4.51 -14.26 -3.24
N ALA A 41 4.69 -14.35 -1.91
CA ALA A 41 3.61 -14.22 -0.94
C ALA A 41 2.93 -12.85 -1.01
N VAL A 42 3.73 -11.78 -1.00
CA VAL A 42 3.22 -10.40 -1.07
C VAL A 42 2.57 -10.13 -2.42
N LEU A 43 3.18 -10.54 -3.53
CA LEU A 43 2.60 -10.40 -4.87
C LEU A 43 1.23 -11.09 -4.96
N SER A 44 1.14 -12.34 -4.52
CA SER A 44 -0.12 -13.09 -4.52
C SER A 44 -1.19 -12.38 -3.70
N GLY A 45 -0.85 -11.89 -2.50
CA GLY A 45 -1.76 -11.09 -1.66
C GLY A 45 -2.22 -9.81 -2.33
N GLN A 46 -1.32 -9.05 -2.96
CA GLN A 46 -1.65 -7.82 -3.68
C GLN A 46 -2.56 -8.08 -4.89
N LEU A 47 -2.30 -9.14 -5.66
CA LEU A 47 -3.16 -9.58 -6.77
C LEU A 47 -4.57 -9.90 -6.27
N SER A 48 -4.69 -10.63 -5.15
CA SER A 48 -5.98 -10.96 -4.53
C SER A 48 -6.76 -9.70 -4.14
N VAL A 49 -6.10 -8.74 -3.48
CA VAL A 49 -6.74 -7.47 -3.07
C VAL A 49 -7.13 -6.63 -4.28
N GLY A 50 -6.28 -6.49 -5.29
CA GLY A 50 -6.56 -5.70 -6.48
C GLY A 50 -7.74 -6.26 -7.28
N TRP A 51 -7.76 -7.57 -7.56
CA TRP A 51 -8.86 -8.20 -8.30
C TRP A 51 -10.17 -8.19 -7.52
N SER A 52 -10.14 -8.39 -6.20
CA SER A 52 -11.36 -8.26 -5.38
C SER A 52 -11.89 -6.83 -5.36
N ASN A 53 -11.02 -5.82 -5.34
CA ASN A 53 -11.43 -4.42 -5.43
C ASN A 53 -12.18 -4.12 -6.73
N ASP A 54 -11.59 -4.47 -7.89
CA ASP A 54 -12.22 -4.25 -9.19
C ASP A 54 -13.51 -5.07 -9.37
N ALA A 55 -13.56 -6.30 -8.82
CA ALA A 55 -14.77 -7.12 -8.86
C ALA A 55 -15.90 -6.52 -8.00
N PHE A 56 -15.56 -5.97 -6.84
CA PHE A 56 -16.52 -5.34 -5.92
C PHE A 56 -17.07 -4.04 -6.49
N ASP A 57 -16.19 -3.23 -7.05
CA ASP A 57 -16.50 -1.89 -7.54
C ASP A 57 -17.07 -1.88 -8.98
N ALA A 58 -17.07 -3.01 -9.71
CA ALA A 58 -17.38 -3.07 -11.14
C ALA A 58 -18.69 -2.39 -11.54
N GLU A 59 -19.78 -2.66 -10.82
CA GLU A 59 -21.10 -2.08 -11.12
C GLU A 59 -21.14 -0.58 -10.80
N ARG A 60 -20.56 -0.19 -9.68
CA ARG A 60 -20.44 1.21 -9.25
C ARG A 60 -19.63 2.02 -10.25
N ASP A 61 -18.46 1.52 -10.61
CA ASP A 61 -17.55 2.20 -11.54
C ASP A 61 -18.13 2.30 -12.95
N ALA A 62 -18.89 1.31 -13.39
CA ALA A 62 -19.65 1.37 -14.65
C ALA A 62 -20.74 2.44 -14.59
N GLY A 63 -21.43 2.59 -13.45
CA GLY A 63 -22.46 3.60 -13.23
C GLY A 63 -21.97 5.04 -13.32
N VAL A 64 -20.69 5.30 -13.00
CA VAL A 64 -20.04 6.64 -13.12
C VAL A 64 -19.13 6.75 -14.36
N GLY A 65 -19.17 5.78 -15.27
CA GLY A 65 -18.51 5.85 -16.57
C GLY A 65 -16.98 5.67 -16.53
N ARG A 66 -16.43 4.91 -15.57
CA ARG A 66 -14.99 4.62 -15.41
C ARG A 66 -14.47 3.67 -16.50
N THR A 67 -14.32 4.16 -17.73
CA THR A 67 -13.81 3.37 -18.87
C THR A 67 -12.32 2.99 -18.75
N ASP A 68 -11.58 3.65 -17.88
CA ASP A 68 -10.20 3.34 -17.52
C ASP A 68 -10.07 1.97 -16.81
N LYS A 69 -11.08 1.56 -16.03
CA LYS A 69 -11.10 0.28 -15.34
C LYS A 69 -11.60 -0.87 -16.25
N PRO A 70 -10.83 -1.99 -16.35
CA PRO A 70 -11.19 -3.09 -17.25
C PRO A 70 -12.53 -3.75 -16.92
N ALA A 71 -12.87 -3.90 -15.64
CA ALA A 71 -14.14 -4.49 -15.21
C ALA A 71 -15.34 -3.60 -15.58
N ALA A 72 -15.27 -2.30 -15.26
CA ALA A 72 -16.31 -1.32 -15.56
C ALA A 72 -16.50 -1.15 -17.09
N ALA A 73 -15.42 -1.26 -17.87
CA ALA A 73 -15.45 -1.22 -19.33
C ALA A 73 -15.88 -2.55 -19.99
N GLY A 74 -16.27 -3.58 -19.22
CA GLY A 74 -16.68 -4.88 -19.74
C GLY A 74 -15.58 -5.72 -20.39
N ARG A 75 -14.30 -5.34 -20.23
CA ARG A 75 -13.14 -6.04 -20.83
C ARG A 75 -12.73 -7.32 -20.09
N VAL A 76 -13.21 -7.49 -18.86
CA VAL A 76 -13.07 -8.70 -18.04
C VAL A 76 -14.35 -8.88 -17.21
N GLY A 77 -14.84 -10.11 -17.15
CA GLY A 77 -16.05 -10.44 -16.38
C GLY A 77 -15.80 -10.43 -14.88
N ARG A 78 -16.76 -9.93 -14.10
CA ARG A 78 -16.71 -9.89 -12.64
C ARG A 78 -16.45 -11.27 -12.01
N THR A 79 -17.07 -12.33 -12.56
CA THR A 79 -16.86 -13.70 -12.11
C THR A 79 -15.42 -14.16 -12.27
N VAL A 80 -14.76 -13.78 -13.37
CA VAL A 80 -13.34 -14.09 -13.61
C VAL A 80 -12.46 -13.41 -12.56
N LEU A 81 -12.77 -12.15 -12.22
CA LEU A 81 -12.03 -11.42 -11.18
C LEU A 81 -12.20 -12.05 -9.80
N TRP A 82 -13.43 -12.51 -9.45
CA TRP A 82 -13.65 -13.21 -8.19
C TRP A 82 -12.89 -14.52 -8.09
N TRP A 83 -12.85 -15.32 -9.15
CA TRP A 83 -12.05 -16.54 -9.15
C TRP A 83 -10.54 -16.25 -9.09
N ALA A 84 -10.07 -15.26 -9.83
CA ALA A 84 -8.66 -14.85 -9.78
C ALA A 84 -8.27 -14.36 -8.37
N ALA A 85 -9.12 -13.53 -7.74
CA ALA A 85 -8.90 -13.03 -6.38
C ALA A 85 -8.89 -14.17 -5.35
N ALA A 86 -9.83 -15.11 -5.45
CA ALA A 86 -9.92 -16.25 -4.56
C ALA A 86 -8.71 -17.19 -4.69
N LEU A 87 -8.31 -17.53 -5.92
CA LEU A 87 -7.14 -18.37 -6.16
C LEU A 87 -5.85 -17.71 -5.63
N ALA A 88 -5.68 -16.40 -5.85
CA ALA A 88 -4.55 -15.67 -5.31
C ALA A 88 -4.59 -15.62 -3.77
N ALA A 89 -5.75 -15.40 -3.15
CA ALA A 89 -5.90 -15.42 -1.70
C ALA A 89 -5.53 -16.79 -1.10
N VAL A 90 -6.02 -17.88 -1.72
CA VAL A 90 -5.70 -19.25 -1.31
C VAL A 90 -4.20 -19.52 -1.46
N ALA A 91 -3.56 -19.08 -2.55
CA ALA A 91 -2.11 -19.24 -2.74
C ALA A 91 -1.29 -18.41 -1.74
N THR A 92 -1.78 -17.24 -1.32
CA THR A 92 -1.08 -16.37 -0.37
C THR A 92 -0.86 -17.06 0.98
N VAL A 93 -1.81 -17.87 1.44
CA VAL A 93 -1.74 -18.51 2.77
C VAL A 93 -0.52 -19.44 2.90
N PRO A 94 -0.35 -20.49 2.06
CA PRO A 94 0.81 -21.37 2.18
C PRO A 94 2.12 -20.64 1.91
N LEU A 95 2.17 -19.71 0.92
CA LEU A 95 3.37 -18.91 0.66
C LEU A 95 3.80 -18.10 1.89
N SER A 96 2.85 -17.52 2.61
CA SER A 96 3.14 -16.76 3.84
C SER A 96 3.55 -17.68 4.99
N VAL A 97 2.85 -18.81 5.19
CA VAL A 97 3.14 -19.74 6.29
C VAL A 97 4.51 -20.40 6.15
N LEU A 98 4.97 -20.65 4.91
CA LEU A 98 6.31 -21.18 4.64
C LEU A 98 7.44 -20.22 5.08
N LEU A 99 7.17 -18.94 5.30
CA LEU A 99 8.10 -17.96 5.90
C LEU A 99 8.20 -18.08 7.44
N GLY A 100 7.44 -18.99 8.04
CA GLY A 100 7.28 -19.14 9.48
C GLY A 100 5.93 -18.62 9.98
N ALA A 101 5.39 -19.23 11.04
CA ALA A 101 4.04 -18.94 11.52
C ALA A 101 3.86 -17.46 11.95
N ALA A 102 4.83 -16.90 12.67
CA ALA A 102 4.78 -15.50 13.11
C ALA A 102 4.92 -14.53 11.92
N ALA A 103 5.90 -14.76 11.03
CA ALA A 103 6.11 -13.98 9.83
C ALA A 103 4.88 -14.04 8.90
N GLY A 104 4.38 -15.25 8.66
CA GLY A 104 3.19 -15.49 7.84
C GLY A 104 1.95 -14.80 8.41
N GLY A 105 1.74 -14.86 9.72
CA GLY A 105 0.64 -14.17 10.38
C GLY A 105 0.69 -12.65 10.19
N ALA A 106 1.87 -12.04 10.35
CA ALA A 106 2.07 -10.62 10.12
C ALA A 106 1.84 -10.23 8.64
N LEU A 107 2.38 -11.02 7.70
CA LEU A 107 2.24 -10.77 6.26
C LEU A 107 0.80 -10.95 5.76
N LEU A 108 0.06 -11.94 6.29
CA LEU A 108 -1.36 -12.14 5.98
C LEU A 108 -2.24 -10.98 6.45
N GLY A 109 -1.78 -10.20 7.43
CA GLY A 109 -2.43 -8.97 7.85
C GLY A 109 -2.63 -7.96 6.71
N LEU A 110 -1.70 -7.90 5.76
CA LEU A 110 -1.79 -6.96 4.62
C LEU A 110 -2.96 -7.30 3.67
N PRO A 111 -3.06 -8.49 3.07
CA PRO A 111 -4.22 -8.82 2.25
C PRO A 111 -5.52 -8.91 3.04
N ALA A 112 -5.52 -9.38 4.29
CA ALA A 112 -6.71 -9.40 5.13
C ALA A 112 -7.28 -7.99 5.37
N ALA A 113 -6.42 -7.01 5.68
CA ALA A 113 -6.82 -5.61 5.81
C ALA A 113 -7.32 -5.02 4.47
N GLY A 114 -6.69 -5.39 3.34
CA GLY A 114 -7.15 -5.00 2.00
C GLY A 114 -8.55 -5.55 1.66
N TRP A 115 -8.81 -6.82 1.98
CA TRP A 115 -10.15 -7.41 1.84
C TRP A 115 -11.17 -6.76 2.77
N ALA A 116 -10.81 -6.53 4.05
CA ALA A 116 -11.67 -5.81 4.99
C ALA A 116 -11.99 -4.38 4.51
N TYR A 117 -11.02 -3.71 3.91
CA TYR A 117 -11.23 -2.41 3.26
C TYR A 117 -12.25 -2.51 2.14
N ASN A 118 -12.06 -3.42 1.17
CA ASN A 118 -12.94 -3.57 0.02
C ASN A 118 -14.38 -3.93 0.42
N LEU A 119 -14.55 -4.80 1.44
CA LEU A 119 -15.85 -5.33 1.85
C LEU A 119 -16.62 -4.39 2.79
N TRP A 120 -15.93 -3.74 3.74
CA TRP A 120 -16.63 -3.07 4.85
C TRP A 120 -16.10 -1.69 5.20
N LEU A 121 -14.76 -1.46 5.17
CA LEU A 121 -14.19 -0.28 5.79
C LEU A 121 -14.10 0.94 4.86
N LYS A 122 -14.16 0.74 3.53
CA LYS A 122 -13.97 1.77 2.51
C LYS A 122 -14.86 3.02 2.72
N GLY A 123 -16.12 2.82 3.10
CA GLY A 123 -17.10 3.89 3.35
C GLY A 123 -17.14 4.40 4.80
N THR A 124 -16.18 4.04 5.66
CA THR A 124 -16.21 4.36 7.09
C THR A 124 -15.05 5.27 7.52
N TRP A 125 -15.11 5.77 8.78
CA TRP A 125 -13.99 6.46 9.41
C TRP A 125 -12.72 5.60 9.49
N PHE A 126 -12.88 4.28 9.53
CA PHE A 126 -11.78 3.32 9.66
C PHE A 126 -11.13 2.94 8.33
N SER A 127 -11.50 3.60 7.22
CA SER A 127 -10.92 3.29 5.91
C SER A 127 -9.39 3.44 5.89
N GLY A 128 -8.82 4.43 6.60
CA GLY A 128 -7.38 4.59 6.75
C GLY A 128 -6.72 3.54 7.65
N ALA A 129 -7.45 3.01 8.63
CA ALA A 129 -6.93 2.01 9.55
C ALA A 129 -6.58 0.69 8.86
N ALA A 130 -7.35 0.29 7.83
CA ALA A 130 -7.05 -0.90 7.03
C ALA A 130 -5.66 -0.80 6.38
N TYR A 131 -5.35 0.35 5.78
CA TYR A 131 -4.03 0.60 5.20
C TYR A 131 -2.93 0.63 6.28
N ALA A 132 -3.17 1.33 7.40
CA ALA A 132 -2.20 1.41 8.49
C ALA A 132 -1.84 0.02 9.04
N VAL A 133 -2.84 -0.81 9.34
CA VAL A 133 -2.65 -2.17 9.87
C VAL A 133 -1.95 -3.07 8.85
N GLY A 134 -2.42 -3.08 7.60
CA GLY A 134 -1.84 -3.89 6.55
C GLY A 134 -0.36 -3.55 6.31
N PHE A 135 -0.05 -2.27 6.19
CA PHE A 135 1.32 -1.81 5.94
C PHE A 135 2.23 -1.91 7.17
N ALA A 136 1.70 -1.91 8.40
CA ALA A 136 2.48 -2.23 9.59
C ALA A 136 2.92 -3.70 9.60
N GLY A 137 2.06 -4.61 9.15
CA GLY A 137 2.34 -6.04 9.09
C GLY A 137 3.48 -6.40 8.12
N LEU A 138 3.67 -5.62 7.06
CA LEU A 138 4.68 -5.91 6.05
C LEU A 138 6.11 -5.89 6.61
N PRO A 139 6.64 -4.79 7.17
CA PRO A 139 7.98 -4.80 7.77
C PRO A 139 8.08 -5.76 8.96
N ALA A 140 7.05 -5.86 9.79
CA ALA A 140 7.03 -6.83 10.88
C ALA A 140 7.25 -8.26 10.37
N GLY A 141 6.53 -8.67 9.32
CA GLY A 141 6.67 -9.97 8.69
C GLY A 141 8.07 -10.21 8.09
N VAL A 142 8.69 -9.17 7.53
CA VAL A 142 10.05 -9.26 6.98
C VAL A 142 11.07 -9.54 8.08
N PHE A 143 11.05 -8.79 9.20
CA PHE A 143 11.95 -9.05 10.33
C PHE A 143 11.73 -10.44 10.91
N LEU A 144 10.47 -10.85 11.12
CA LEU A 144 10.14 -12.18 11.64
C LEU A 144 10.57 -13.31 10.70
N ALA A 145 10.53 -13.12 9.38
CA ALA A 145 11.02 -14.09 8.41
C ALA A 145 12.54 -14.32 8.50
N GLY A 146 13.28 -13.35 9.00
CA GLY A 146 14.70 -13.43 9.32
C GLY A 146 14.99 -13.99 10.72
N GLY A 147 13.97 -14.32 11.52
CA GLY A 147 14.16 -14.68 12.93
C GLY A 147 14.64 -13.50 13.78
N LEU A 148 14.40 -12.28 13.35
CA LEU A 148 14.84 -11.04 14.00
C LEU A 148 13.74 -10.48 14.89
N ASP A 149 14.13 -9.76 15.94
CA ASP A 149 13.20 -8.94 16.72
C ASP A 149 12.64 -7.82 15.86
N VAL A 150 11.35 -7.54 15.99
CA VAL A 150 10.68 -6.48 15.25
C VAL A 150 10.91 -5.14 15.94
N PRO A 151 11.73 -4.24 15.39
CA PRO A 151 11.94 -2.92 15.99
C PRO A 151 10.68 -2.06 15.79
N VAL A 152 10.23 -1.40 16.87
CA VAL A 152 8.96 -0.64 16.89
C VAL A 152 8.86 0.39 15.76
N TRP A 153 9.97 1.02 15.37
CA TRP A 153 9.97 2.03 14.31
C TRP A 153 9.49 1.47 12.97
N ALA A 154 9.77 0.22 12.65
CA ALA A 154 9.50 -0.36 11.33
C ALA A 154 7.98 -0.53 11.05
N PRO A 155 7.19 -1.22 11.92
CA PRO A 155 5.74 -1.27 11.72
C PRO A 155 5.07 0.10 11.86
N VAL A 156 5.58 1.02 12.70
CA VAL A 156 5.03 2.37 12.81
C VAL A 156 5.26 3.17 11.53
N ALA A 157 6.47 3.11 10.95
CA ALA A 157 6.76 3.73 9.66
C ALA A 157 5.89 3.14 8.55
N GLY A 158 5.72 1.80 8.52
CA GLY A 158 4.82 1.12 7.60
C GLY A 158 3.37 1.60 7.72
N ALA A 159 2.84 1.68 8.95
CA ALA A 159 1.49 2.18 9.22
C ALA A 159 1.27 3.61 8.69
N LEU A 160 2.25 4.49 8.92
CA LEU A 160 2.21 5.88 8.45
C LEU A 160 2.27 5.96 6.92
N LEU A 161 3.16 5.18 6.27
CA LEU A 161 3.19 5.09 4.80
C LEU A 161 1.86 4.58 4.24
N GLY A 162 1.27 3.57 4.86
CA GLY A 162 -0.03 3.04 4.49
C GLY A 162 -1.14 4.10 4.60
N LEU A 163 -1.17 4.85 5.69
CA LEU A 163 -2.14 5.93 5.89
C LEU A 163 -1.98 7.04 4.85
N GLY A 164 -0.74 7.45 4.54
CA GLY A 164 -0.46 8.42 3.48
C GLY A 164 -0.88 7.91 2.10
N ALA A 165 -0.59 6.64 1.79
CA ALA A 165 -1.02 6.00 0.55
C ALA A 165 -2.54 5.93 0.42
N HIS A 166 -3.26 5.61 1.52
CA HIS A 166 -4.73 5.66 1.54
C HIS A 166 -5.26 7.03 1.17
N VAL A 167 -4.75 8.08 1.80
CA VAL A 167 -5.19 9.46 1.52
C VAL A 167 -4.93 9.80 0.05
N ALA A 168 -3.74 9.53 -0.46
CA ALA A 168 -3.38 9.81 -1.85
C ALA A 168 -4.21 9.04 -2.87
N ASN A 169 -4.62 7.80 -2.53
CA ASN A 169 -5.44 6.95 -3.38
C ASN A 169 -6.90 7.45 -3.48
N VAL A 170 -7.45 7.97 -2.39
CA VAL A 170 -8.87 8.38 -2.32
C VAL A 170 -9.09 9.79 -2.84
N LEU A 171 -8.15 10.70 -2.65
CA LEU A 171 -8.33 12.12 -2.97
C LEU A 171 -8.78 12.39 -4.42
N PRO A 172 -8.24 11.73 -5.47
CA PRO A 172 -8.67 11.97 -6.84
C PRO A 172 -10.11 11.54 -7.14
N ASP A 173 -10.64 10.62 -6.37
CA ASP A 173 -11.95 10.01 -6.61
C ASP A 173 -13.03 10.52 -5.62
N LEU A 174 -12.75 11.56 -4.79
CA LEU A 174 -13.67 12.08 -3.77
C LEU A 174 -15.08 12.39 -4.29
N ALA A 175 -15.20 13.00 -5.47
CA ALA A 175 -16.48 13.38 -6.05
C ALA A 175 -17.26 12.15 -6.54
N ASP A 176 -16.61 11.23 -7.23
CA ASP A 176 -17.20 10.00 -7.77
C ASP A 176 -17.63 9.05 -6.64
N ASP A 177 -16.76 8.90 -5.62
CA ASP A 177 -17.04 8.11 -4.44
C ASP A 177 -18.25 8.69 -3.65
N ALA A 178 -18.30 10.02 -3.46
CA ALA A 178 -19.42 10.66 -2.78
C ALA A 178 -20.74 10.50 -3.53
N ALA A 179 -20.71 10.59 -4.87
CA ALA A 179 -21.88 10.39 -5.73
C ALA A 179 -22.42 8.96 -5.64
N THR A 180 -21.57 7.98 -5.35
CA THR A 180 -21.91 6.57 -5.19
C THR A 180 -22.11 6.13 -3.72
N GLY A 181 -22.14 7.09 -2.78
CA GLY A 181 -22.40 6.83 -1.35
C GLY A 181 -21.18 6.36 -0.55
N VAL A 182 -19.98 6.30 -1.13
CA VAL A 182 -18.76 5.94 -0.41
C VAL A 182 -18.21 7.19 0.30
N ARG A 183 -18.13 7.13 1.64
CA ARG A 183 -17.66 8.24 2.47
C ARG A 183 -16.66 7.76 3.52
N GLY A 184 -15.43 7.46 3.08
CA GLY A 184 -14.31 7.09 3.95
C GLY A 184 -13.70 8.26 4.72
N LEU A 185 -12.56 8.02 5.37
CA LEU A 185 -11.84 8.99 6.19
C LEU A 185 -11.54 10.31 5.43
N PRO A 186 -10.95 10.32 4.20
CA PRO A 186 -10.64 11.57 3.50
C PRO A 186 -11.87 12.40 3.15
N HIS A 187 -13.02 11.76 2.85
CA HIS A 187 -14.29 12.46 2.59
C HIS A 187 -14.77 13.22 3.82
N ARG A 188 -14.57 12.65 5.01
CA ARG A 188 -15.02 13.23 6.29
C ARG A 188 -14.09 14.30 6.80
N LEU A 189 -12.79 14.19 6.54
CA LEU A 189 -11.79 15.20 6.85
C LEU A 189 -11.84 16.40 5.91
N GLY A 190 -12.23 16.18 4.66
CA GLY A 190 -12.10 17.14 3.58
C GLY A 190 -10.67 17.29 3.06
N VAL A 191 -10.52 17.97 1.92
CA VAL A 191 -9.27 18.06 1.17
C VAL A 191 -8.10 18.62 1.99
N ARG A 192 -8.32 19.72 2.73
CA ARG A 192 -7.24 20.39 3.47
C ARG A 192 -6.67 19.53 4.59
N ALA A 193 -7.54 18.95 5.43
CA ALA A 193 -7.09 18.10 6.53
C ALA A 193 -6.48 16.80 6.00
N SER A 194 -7.00 16.24 4.90
CA SER A 194 -6.40 15.09 4.21
C SER A 194 -5.01 15.42 3.67
N ALA A 195 -4.80 16.60 3.10
CA ALA A 195 -3.48 17.04 2.63
C ALA A 195 -2.46 17.16 3.78
N VAL A 196 -2.89 17.71 4.93
CA VAL A 196 -2.04 17.76 6.14
C VAL A 196 -1.72 16.34 6.63
N LEU A 197 -2.73 15.47 6.71
CA LEU A 197 -2.55 14.08 7.09
C LEU A 197 -1.56 13.35 6.17
N LEU A 198 -1.65 13.58 4.86
CA LEU A 198 -0.71 13.04 3.87
C LEU A 198 0.74 13.49 4.17
N ALA A 199 0.97 14.79 4.32
CA ALA A 199 2.32 15.34 4.59
C ALA A 199 2.89 14.81 5.91
N VAL A 200 2.09 14.83 6.98
CA VAL A 200 2.51 14.36 8.31
C VAL A 200 2.82 12.86 8.27
N SER A 201 1.96 12.06 7.65
CA SER A 201 2.18 10.61 7.54
C SER A 201 3.45 10.28 6.77
N LEU A 202 3.65 10.84 5.59
CA LEU A 202 4.85 10.58 4.77
C LEU A 202 6.12 11.12 5.43
N GLY A 203 6.07 12.34 5.97
CA GLY A 203 7.21 12.96 6.64
C GLY A 203 7.64 12.18 7.89
N SER A 204 6.69 11.83 8.75
CA SER A 204 6.98 11.05 9.97
C SER A 204 7.49 9.66 9.65
N ALA A 205 6.90 8.97 8.64
CA ALA A 205 7.40 7.67 8.18
C ALA A 205 8.85 7.75 7.72
N SER A 206 9.20 8.77 6.93
CA SER A 206 10.56 8.95 6.40
C SER A 206 11.56 9.29 7.49
N VAL A 207 11.17 10.09 8.48
CA VAL A 207 12.01 10.40 9.66
C VAL A 207 12.23 9.14 10.49
N LEU A 208 11.20 8.37 10.76
CA LEU A 208 11.31 7.09 11.49
C LEU A 208 12.20 6.09 10.73
N ALA A 209 12.06 6.01 9.42
CA ALA A 209 12.89 5.14 8.58
C ALA A 209 14.36 5.57 8.59
N ALA A 210 14.65 6.85 8.68
CA ALA A 210 16.02 7.36 8.73
C ALA A 210 16.68 7.21 10.12
N LEU A 211 15.92 7.45 11.20
CA LEU A 211 16.42 7.50 12.57
C LEU A 211 16.20 6.20 13.36
N GLY A 212 15.27 5.35 12.92
CA GLY A 212 14.87 4.12 13.62
C GLY A 212 15.90 3.00 13.59
N PRO A 213 16.58 2.72 12.47
CA PRO A 213 17.65 1.72 12.47
C PRO A 213 18.78 2.10 13.42
N PRO A 214 19.38 1.12 14.14
CA PRO A 214 20.45 1.40 15.10
C PRO A 214 21.69 2.00 14.42
N GLY A 215 22.49 2.70 15.21
CA GLY A 215 23.71 3.37 14.75
C GLY A 215 23.51 4.83 14.32
N ASN A 216 24.59 5.43 13.79
CA ASN A 216 24.54 6.81 13.30
C ASN A 216 23.82 6.84 11.94
N PRO A 217 22.77 7.67 11.78
CA PRO A 217 22.01 7.73 10.52
C PRO A 217 22.80 8.44 9.45
N GLY A 218 23.88 8.23 9.05
CA GLY A 218 24.70 8.84 8.00
C GLY A 218 24.05 9.99 7.19
N ALA A 219 24.83 10.79 6.53
CA ALA A 219 24.34 11.97 5.80
C ALA A 219 23.29 11.60 4.72
N LEU A 220 23.44 10.42 4.10
CA LEU A 220 22.53 9.97 3.04
C LEU A 220 21.08 9.73 3.57
N ARG A 221 20.93 9.03 4.71
CA ARG A 221 19.62 8.80 5.33
C ARG A 221 18.98 10.11 5.79
N LEU A 222 19.75 11.01 6.41
CA LEU A 222 19.23 12.31 6.86
C LEU A 222 18.81 13.20 5.68
N ALA A 223 19.63 13.29 4.63
CA ALA A 223 19.30 14.04 3.44
C ALA A 223 18.04 13.46 2.75
N GLY A 224 17.96 12.14 2.64
CA GLY A 224 16.80 11.45 2.08
C GLY A 224 15.52 11.71 2.87
N ALA A 225 15.57 11.66 4.21
CA ALA A 225 14.43 12.01 5.05
C ALA A 225 14.02 13.48 4.87
N GLY A 226 14.98 14.41 4.81
CA GLY A 226 14.70 15.82 4.54
C GLY A 226 14.01 16.04 3.19
N LEU A 227 14.51 15.38 2.14
CA LEU A 227 13.88 15.42 0.80
C LEU A 227 12.50 14.82 0.81
N ALA A 228 12.28 13.70 1.52
CA ALA A 228 10.98 13.06 1.62
C ALA A 228 9.96 13.93 2.38
N VAL A 229 10.37 14.59 3.45
CA VAL A 229 9.52 15.58 4.16
C VAL A 229 9.16 16.72 3.22
N ALA A 230 10.13 17.29 2.51
CA ALA A 230 9.88 18.37 1.55
C ALA A 230 8.92 17.91 0.42
N ALA A 231 9.14 16.73 -0.13
CA ALA A 231 8.25 16.14 -1.13
C ALA A 231 6.83 15.93 -0.59
N GLY A 232 6.68 15.43 0.64
CA GLY A 232 5.39 15.29 1.31
C GLY A 232 4.64 16.62 1.44
N VAL A 233 5.34 17.70 1.79
CA VAL A 233 4.77 19.06 1.84
C VAL A 233 4.35 19.54 0.45
N VAL A 234 5.20 19.34 -0.56
CA VAL A 234 4.88 19.71 -1.96
C VAL A 234 3.65 18.96 -2.44
N LEU A 235 3.55 17.66 -2.17
CA LEU A 235 2.39 16.85 -2.54
C LEU A 235 1.12 17.34 -1.82
N ALA A 236 1.20 17.68 -0.54
CA ALA A 236 0.07 18.23 0.21
C ALA A 236 -0.41 19.57 -0.36
N VAL A 237 0.51 20.44 -0.75
CA VAL A 237 0.17 21.71 -1.42
C VAL A 237 -0.45 21.45 -2.80
N ALA A 238 0.09 20.51 -3.57
CA ALA A 238 -0.44 20.14 -4.87
C ALA A 238 -1.87 19.60 -4.77
N VAL A 239 -2.12 18.69 -3.84
CA VAL A 239 -3.46 18.13 -3.53
C VAL A 239 -4.44 19.21 -3.08
N SER A 240 -3.99 20.14 -2.21
CA SER A 240 -4.86 21.23 -1.74
C SER A 240 -5.35 22.15 -2.88
N ARG A 241 -4.56 22.25 -3.95
CA ARG A 241 -4.87 23.07 -5.14
C ARG A 241 -5.62 22.29 -6.22
N ARG A 242 -5.31 20.99 -6.38
CA ARG A 242 -5.88 20.09 -7.38
C ARG A 242 -6.11 18.70 -6.79
N PRO A 243 -7.18 18.52 -6.00
CA PRO A 243 -7.46 17.25 -5.31
C PRO A 243 -7.75 16.09 -6.29
N ASP A 244 -8.24 16.41 -7.48
CA ASP A 244 -8.54 15.48 -8.58
C ASP A 244 -7.30 14.98 -9.34
N SER A 245 -6.11 15.45 -8.97
CA SER A 245 -4.87 15.07 -9.66
C SER A 245 -4.50 13.60 -9.42
N ARG A 246 -4.58 12.80 -10.48
CA ARG A 246 -4.17 11.38 -10.47
C ARG A 246 -2.65 11.17 -10.38
N ALA A 247 -1.84 12.23 -10.46
CA ALA A 247 -0.39 12.15 -10.34
C ALA A 247 0.11 11.99 -8.90
N VAL A 248 -0.70 12.33 -7.91
CA VAL A 248 -0.31 12.33 -6.49
C VAL A 248 -0.03 10.90 -5.99
N PHE A 249 -0.90 9.95 -6.27
CA PHE A 249 -0.75 8.59 -5.81
C PHE A 249 0.52 7.90 -6.37
N PRO A 250 0.82 7.94 -7.68
CA PRO A 250 2.11 7.48 -8.20
C PRO A 250 3.33 8.16 -7.56
N ALA A 251 3.26 9.47 -7.29
CA ALA A 251 4.34 10.18 -6.62
C ALA A 251 4.56 9.69 -5.17
N VAL A 252 3.49 9.40 -4.44
CA VAL A 252 3.57 8.77 -3.10
C VAL A 252 4.21 7.38 -3.16
N ILE A 253 3.85 6.58 -4.17
CA ILE A 253 4.46 5.26 -4.41
C ILE A 253 5.99 5.40 -4.62
N VAL A 254 6.41 6.31 -5.50
CA VAL A 254 7.83 6.55 -5.76
C VAL A 254 8.54 6.99 -4.47
N LEU A 255 7.95 7.91 -3.72
CA LEU A 255 8.52 8.39 -2.45
C LEU A 255 8.66 7.26 -1.43
N ALA A 256 7.66 6.38 -1.30
CA ALA A 256 7.72 5.23 -0.41
C ALA A 256 8.85 4.26 -0.80
N VAL A 257 8.98 3.92 -2.07
CA VAL A 257 10.07 3.06 -2.57
C VAL A 257 11.43 3.71 -2.32
N LEU A 258 11.60 4.99 -2.63
CA LEU A 258 12.86 5.72 -2.39
C LEU A 258 13.21 5.77 -0.90
N THR A 259 12.23 5.95 -0.02
CA THR A 259 12.45 5.91 1.44
C THR A 259 13.03 4.56 1.86
N VAL A 260 12.47 3.45 1.36
CA VAL A 260 12.97 2.10 1.66
C VAL A 260 14.37 1.87 1.08
N VAL A 261 14.62 2.30 -0.17
CA VAL A 261 15.95 2.20 -0.79
C VAL A 261 17.00 2.92 0.05
N LEU A 262 16.70 4.13 0.55
CA LEU A 262 17.61 4.89 1.39
C LEU A 262 17.89 4.23 2.74
N VAL A 263 16.91 3.54 3.33
CA VAL A 263 17.11 2.74 4.54
C VAL A 263 18.06 1.58 4.25
N VAL A 264 17.82 0.85 3.17
CA VAL A 264 18.63 -0.33 2.78
C VAL A 264 20.05 0.04 2.41
N LEU A 265 20.27 1.12 1.64
CA LEU A 265 21.61 1.57 1.25
C LEU A 265 22.38 2.25 2.37
N GLY A 266 21.71 2.72 3.39
CA GLY A 266 22.32 3.37 4.55
C GLY A 266 22.49 2.44 5.76
N ALA A 267 22.07 1.17 5.64
CA ALA A 267 22.30 0.14 6.65
C ALA A 267 23.65 -0.51 6.42
#